data_57e7787c10e5a725334d60b34f452e29
#
_entry.id   57e7787c10e5a725334d60b34f452e29
#
_cell.length_a   1.000
_cell.length_b   1.000
_cell.length_c   1.000
_cell.angle_alpha   90.00
_cell.angle_beta   90.00
_cell.angle_gamma   90.00
#
_symmetry.space_group_name_H-M   'P 1'
#
loop_
_entity.id
_entity.type
_entity.pdbx_description
1 polymer ?
#
loop_
_entity_poly.entity_id
_entity_poly.type
_entity_poly.pdbx_seq_one_letter_code
_entity_poly.pdbx_strand_id
1 'polypeptide(L)'
;MQSTAIVFQQPKSLALTGLSLPEMGAADVKVEVEFSGISTGTERLLWDGTMPAFPGMGYPLVPGYETVGRVVDAGDQATLKVGTRVYIPGSQCFQEAKNLFGGSASKLVVPSARALPIQESLAEQGVLFALAATAYHAHSAPGTKQPDLIVGHGVLGRMIARLAVLAGGHPVVWDTNPARRSGAVGYEVIDPSTDTRKNYKCICDVSGVSSLLDELIGRLAPGGEVVLAGFYDTPLSFVFPPAFMREARIRVAAQWSPPDLAAVIALAGDGLLSLDGLITHRQDATQADAAYRTAFGDADCLKMVLDWRQVT
;
A
#
# COMPACT_ATOMS: atom_id res chain seq x y z
N MET A 1 -22.78 -17.62 -9.39
CA MET A 1 -23.04 -16.52 -8.41
C MET A 1 -22.39 -15.25 -8.94
N GLN A 2 -22.91 -14.07 -8.64
CA GLN A 2 -22.33 -12.79 -9.09
C GLN A 2 -21.77 -11.98 -7.95
N SER A 3 -20.79 -11.13 -8.28
CA SER A 3 -20.18 -10.12 -7.40
C SER A 3 -20.21 -8.78 -8.12
N THR A 4 -20.61 -7.72 -7.44
CA THR A 4 -20.48 -6.36 -7.95
C THR A 4 -19.04 -5.92 -7.76
N ALA A 5 -18.34 -5.57 -8.84
CA ALA A 5 -16.93 -5.17 -8.83
C ALA A 5 -16.74 -3.77 -9.43
N ILE A 6 -15.73 -3.05 -8.94
CA ILE A 6 -15.22 -1.87 -9.63
C ILE A 6 -14.39 -2.36 -10.81
N VAL A 7 -14.77 -1.93 -12.00
CA VAL A 7 -14.07 -2.29 -13.24
C VAL A 7 -13.57 -1.03 -13.93
N PHE A 8 -12.27 -0.87 -14.05
CA PHE A 8 -11.68 0.11 -14.94
C PHE A 8 -11.90 -0.37 -16.37
N GLN A 9 -12.82 0.26 -17.09
CA GLN A 9 -13.15 -0.09 -18.46
C GLN A 9 -12.04 0.33 -19.44
N GLN A 10 -11.44 1.47 -19.17
CA GLN A 10 -10.30 2.08 -19.84
C GLN A 10 -9.69 3.14 -18.90
N PRO A 11 -8.56 3.76 -19.23
CA PRO A 11 -8.02 4.85 -18.43
C PRO A 11 -9.06 5.93 -18.12
N LYS A 12 -9.10 6.36 -16.84
CA LYS A 12 -9.99 7.39 -16.30
C LYS A 12 -11.50 7.10 -16.40
N SER A 13 -11.85 5.83 -16.62
CA SER A 13 -13.24 5.38 -16.71
C SER A 13 -13.44 4.10 -15.92
N LEU A 14 -14.35 4.13 -14.95
CA LEU A 14 -14.76 2.95 -14.20
C LEU A 14 -16.27 2.78 -14.20
N ALA A 15 -16.70 1.56 -13.95
CA ALA A 15 -18.09 1.22 -13.69
C ALA A 15 -18.16 0.16 -12.59
N LEU A 16 -19.29 0.17 -11.85
CA LEU A 16 -19.68 -0.99 -11.05
C LEU A 16 -20.34 -2.00 -11.97
N THR A 17 -19.79 -3.20 -12.01
CA THR A 17 -20.20 -4.25 -12.95
C THR A 17 -20.42 -5.56 -12.20
N GLY A 18 -21.53 -6.25 -12.48
CA GLY A 18 -21.74 -7.62 -12.01
C GLY A 18 -20.84 -8.58 -12.78
N LEU A 19 -19.94 -9.27 -12.09
CA LEU A 19 -19.03 -10.27 -12.63
C LEU A 19 -19.33 -11.64 -12.03
N SER A 20 -19.06 -12.70 -12.79
CA SER A 20 -19.29 -14.07 -12.35
C SER A 20 -18.17 -14.50 -11.37
N LEU A 21 -18.58 -15.06 -10.23
CA LEU A 21 -17.66 -15.75 -9.33
C LEU A 21 -17.45 -17.18 -9.81
N PRO A 22 -16.24 -17.74 -9.68
CA PRO A 22 -15.98 -19.14 -9.95
C PRO A 22 -16.73 -20.04 -8.95
N GLU A 23 -16.89 -21.32 -9.27
CA GLU A 23 -17.27 -22.32 -8.28
C GLU A 23 -16.18 -22.42 -7.21
N MET A 24 -16.62 -22.54 -5.96
CA MET A 24 -15.71 -22.66 -4.82
C MET A 24 -15.11 -24.07 -4.79
N GLY A 25 -13.79 -24.14 -4.80
CA GLY A 25 -13.05 -25.40 -4.59
C GLY A 25 -13.02 -25.82 -3.13
N ALA A 26 -12.59 -27.07 -2.88
CA ALA A 26 -12.53 -27.65 -1.53
C ALA A 26 -11.64 -26.84 -0.55
N ALA A 27 -10.57 -26.20 -1.03
CA ALA A 27 -9.65 -25.41 -0.21
C ALA A 27 -9.94 -23.89 -0.23
N ASP A 28 -11.02 -23.47 -0.91
CA ASP A 28 -11.36 -22.07 -1.06
C ASP A 28 -12.29 -21.56 0.05
N VAL A 29 -12.31 -20.25 0.18
CA VAL A 29 -13.30 -19.52 0.99
C VAL A 29 -14.00 -18.48 0.12
N LYS A 30 -15.29 -18.28 0.41
CA LYS A 30 -16.04 -17.14 -0.11
C LYS A 30 -16.07 -16.05 0.94
N VAL A 31 -15.72 -14.85 0.53
CA VAL A 31 -15.63 -13.69 1.41
C VAL A 31 -16.59 -12.62 0.93
N GLU A 32 -17.42 -12.13 1.83
CA GLU A 32 -18.13 -10.86 1.67
C GLU A 32 -17.20 -9.74 2.10
N VAL A 33 -16.95 -8.81 1.17
CA VAL A 33 -16.05 -7.69 1.41
C VAL A 33 -16.77 -6.63 2.25
N GLU A 34 -16.14 -6.21 3.32
CA GLU A 34 -16.63 -5.12 4.17
C GLU A 34 -15.99 -3.79 3.74
N PHE A 35 -14.67 -3.81 3.46
CA PHE A 35 -13.90 -2.61 3.13
C PHE A 35 -12.84 -2.89 2.07
N SER A 36 -12.56 -1.91 1.21
CA SER A 36 -11.36 -1.92 0.37
C SER A 36 -10.69 -0.55 0.36
N GLY A 37 -9.36 -0.53 0.33
CA GLY A 37 -8.58 0.69 0.20
C GLY A 37 -8.33 1.06 -1.25
N ILE A 38 -8.21 2.36 -1.55
CA ILE A 38 -7.71 2.86 -2.84
C ILE A 38 -6.24 3.22 -2.68
N SER A 39 -5.38 2.62 -3.49
CA SER A 39 -3.95 2.88 -3.49
C SER A 39 -3.61 4.08 -4.37
N THR A 40 -3.21 5.19 -3.74
CA THR A 40 -2.85 6.43 -4.45
C THR A 40 -1.54 6.34 -5.25
N GLY A 41 -0.74 5.31 -5.04
CA GLY A 41 0.44 5.00 -5.85
C GLY A 41 0.07 4.12 -7.06
N THR A 42 -0.05 2.82 -6.83
CA THR A 42 -0.21 1.81 -7.89
C THR A 42 -1.53 1.96 -8.66
N GLU A 43 -2.67 2.10 -7.96
CA GLU A 43 -3.96 2.18 -8.65
C GLU A 43 -4.12 3.50 -9.43
N ARG A 44 -3.44 4.57 -9.01
CA ARG A 44 -3.40 5.80 -9.78
C ARG A 44 -2.78 5.59 -11.17
N LEU A 45 -1.69 4.83 -11.26
CA LEU A 45 -1.06 4.51 -12.55
C LEU A 45 -1.99 3.66 -13.44
N LEU A 46 -2.74 2.72 -12.82
CA LEU A 46 -3.76 1.94 -13.52
C LEU A 46 -4.90 2.84 -14.01
N TRP A 47 -5.36 3.75 -13.15
CA TRP A 47 -6.40 4.71 -13.49
C TRP A 47 -6.00 5.67 -14.61
N ASP A 48 -4.77 6.20 -14.54
CA ASP A 48 -4.25 7.13 -15.54
C ASP A 48 -3.83 6.44 -16.85
N GLY A 49 -3.68 5.11 -16.85
CA GLY A 49 -3.17 4.34 -18.00
C GLY A 49 -1.66 4.50 -18.22
N THR A 50 -0.94 4.94 -17.19
CA THR A 50 0.50 5.18 -17.21
C THR A 50 1.31 4.08 -16.52
N MET A 51 0.64 3.00 -16.06
CA MET A 51 1.33 1.85 -15.49
C MET A 51 2.33 1.30 -16.52
N PRO A 52 3.62 1.19 -16.17
CA PRO A 52 4.60 0.51 -17.02
C PRO A 52 4.16 -0.92 -17.35
N ALA A 53 4.74 -1.51 -18.40
CA ALA A 53 4.43 -2.88 -18.79
C ALA A 53 4.59 -3.82 -17.58
N PHE A 54 3.47 -4.39 -17.11
CA PHE A 54 3.39 -5.22 -15.93
C PHE A 54 2.56 -6.48 -16.23
N PRO A 55 2.97 -7.65 -15.76
CA PRO A 55 2.21 -8.88 -15.98
C PRO A 55 0.76 -8.76 -15.48
N GLY A 56 -0.20 -9.13 -16.31
CA GLY A 56 -1.63 -9.03 -15.99
C GLY A 56 -2.26 -7.68 -16.29
N MET A 57 -1.49 -6.68 -16.75
CA MET A 57 -2.02 -5.37 -17.17
C MET A 57 -2.91 -5.50 -18.42
N GLY A 58 -3.98 -4.74 -18.45
CA GLY A 58 -4.93 -4.63 -19.56
C GLY A 58 -6.32 -4.24 -19.06
N TYR A 59 -7.15 -3.71 -19.95
CA TYR A 59 -8.54 -3.35 -19.64
C TYR A 59 -9.49 -4.27 -20.40
N PRO A 60 -10.71 -4.54 -19.86
CA PRO A 60 -11.22 -4.11 -18.55
C PRO A 60 -10.46 -4.76 -17.39
N LEU A 61 -10.36 -4.04 -16.24
CA LEU A 61 -9.51 -4.42 -15.11
C LEU A 61 -10.26 -4.24 -13.78
N VAL A 62 -10.23 -5.24 -12.92
CA VAL A 62 -10.62 -5.12 -11.50
C VAL A 62 -9.37 -4.79 -10.69
N PRO A 63 -9.28 -3.59 -10.06
CA PRO A 63 -8.15 -3.21 -9.21
C PRO A 63 -8.27 -3.79 -7.80
N GLY A 64 -7.37 -3.40 -6.91
CA GLY A 64 -7.48 -3.61 -5.47
C GLY A 64 -6.67 -4.77 -4.92
N TYR A 65 -5.85 -4.46 -3.91
CA TYR A 65 -5.05 -5.42 -3.13
C TYR A 65 -5.11 -5.10 -1.62
N GLU A 66 -6.06 -4.25 -1.22
CA GLU A 66 -6.24 -3.74 0.13
C GLU A 66 -7.67 -4.06 0.60
N THR A 67 -7.99 -5.35 0.74
CA THR A 67 -9.37 -5.78 0.96
C THR A 67 -9.54 -6.44 2.32
N VAL A 68 -10.58 -6.05 3.04
CA VAL A 68 -11.02 -6.66 4.30
C VAL A 68 -12.45 -7.16 4.12
N GLY A 69 -12.71 -8.35 4.60
CA GLY A 69 -14.05 -8.93 4.53
C GLY A 69 -14.25 -10.06 5.53
N ARG A 70 -15.37 -10.72 5.41
CA ARG A 70 -15.77 -11.83 6.28
C ARG A 70 -16.01 -13.09 5.50
N VAL A 71 -15.43 -14.20 5.96
CA VAL A 71 -15.69 -15.52 5.39
C VAL A 71 -17.17 -15.87 5.62
N VAL A 72 -17.90 -16.09 4.54
CA VAL A 72 -19.33 -16.46 4.58
C VAL A 72 -19.58 -17.88 4.13
N ASP A 73 -18.60 -18.52 3.47
CA ASP A 73 -18.66 -19.91 3.06
C ASP A 73 -17.24 -20.47 2.96
N ALA A 74 -17.05 -21.76 3.21
CA ALA A 74 -15.75 -22.41 3.24
C ALA A 74 -15.84 -23.83 2.72
N GLY A 75 -14.93 -24.19 1.83
CA GLY A 75 -14.78 -25.56 1.36
C GLY A 75 -14.36 -26.51 2.50
N ASP A 76 -14.57 -27.79 2.32
CA ASP A 76 -14.34 -28.84 3.34
C ASP A 76 -12.85 -28.98 3.73
N GLN A 77 -11.93 -28.52 2.92
CA GLN A 77 -10.48 -28.49 3.19
C GLN A 77 -9.96 -27.08 3.51
N ALA A 78 -10.83 -26.08 3.59
CA ALA A 78 -10.43 -24.71 3.95
C ALA A 78 -9.97 -24.65 5.41
N THR A 79 -8.94 -23.87 5.68
CA THR A 79 -8.36 -23.71 7.03
C THR A 79 -9.09 -22.66 7.87
N LEU A 80 -9.91 -21.81 7.23
CA LEU A 80 -10.65 -20.74 7.87
C LEU A 80 -12.11 -21.13 8.11
N LYS A 81 -12.67 -20.61 9.20
CA LYS A 81 -14.08 -20.82 9.56
C LYS A 81 -14.96 -19.69 9.06
N VAL A 82 -16.22 -20.01 8.74
CA VAL A 82 -17.26 -19.01 8.50
C VAL A 82 -17.34 -18.05 9.69
N GLY A 83 -17.48 -16.76 9.41
CA GLY A 83 -17.48 -15.67 10.39
C GLY A 83 -16.10 -15.05 10.63
N THR A 84 -14.99 -15.69 10.22
CA THR A 84 -13.65 -15.11 10.40
C THR A 84 -13.48 -13.83 9.56
N ARG A 85 -13.05 -12.72 10.18
CA ARG A 85 -12.63 -11.52 9.46
C ARG A 85 -11.24 -11.71 8.90
N VAL A 86 -11.05 -11.35 7.64
CA VAL A 86 -9.82 -11.60 6.90
C VAL A 86 -9.37 -10.37 6.13
N TYR A 87 -8.05 -10.24 5.98
CA TYR A 87 -7.41 -9.39 4.98
C TYR A 87 -7.06 -10.23 3.74
N ILE A 88 -7.29 -9.66 2.54
CA ILE A 88 -7.02 -10.32 1.27
C ILE A 88 -6.15 -9.39 0.39
N PRO A 89 -4.92 -9.80 0.03
CA PRO A 89 -4.03 -9.03 -0.84
C PRO A 89 -4.39 -9.20 -2.33
N GLY A 90 -5.65 -8.97 -2.66
CA GLY A 90 -6.22 -9.16 -4.00
C GLY A 90 -6.64 -10.58 -4.31
N SER A 91 -7.35 -10.73 -5.41
CA SER A 91 -7.91 -11.99 -5.92
C SER A 91 -7.64 -12.15 -7.41
N GLN A 92 -7.87 -13.37 -7.93
CA GLN A 92 -7.84 -13.67 -9.36
C GLN A 92 -9.11 -14.43 -9.76
N CYS A 93 -10.23 -14.11 -9.13
CA CYS A 93 -11.45 -14.89 -9.28
C CYS A 93 -12.32 -14.47 -10.49
N PHE A 94 -12.05 -13.33 -11.13
CA PHE A 94 -12.86 -12.88 -12.27
C PHE A 94 -12.21 -13.28 -13.60
N GLN A 95 -13.00 -13.83 -14.52
CA GLN A 95 -12.54 -14.23 -15.86
C GLN A 95 -12.87 -13.18 -16.93
N GLU A 96 -13.91 -12.39 -16.72
CA GLU A 96 -14.42 -11.39 -17.66
C GLU A 96 -13.57 -10.09 -17.67
N ALA A 97 -12.69 -9.92 -16.69
CA ALA A 97 -11.79 -8.78 -16.56
C ALA A 97 -10.40 -9.21 -16.12
N LYS A 98 -9.40 -8.39 -16.37
CA LYS A 98 -8.07 -8.57 -15.77
C LYS A 98 -8.15 -8.31 -14.27
N ASN A 99 -7.31 -8.99 -13.50
CA ASN A 99 -7.29 -8.92 -12.04
C ASN A 99 -5.94 -8.37 -11.57
N LEU A 100 -5.77 -7.07 -11.62
CA LEU A 100 -4.57 -6.42 -11.11
C LEU A 100 -4.97 -5.35 -10.07
N PHE A 101 -5.32 -5.76 -8.84
CA PHE A 101 -5.16 -7.11 -8.26
C PHE A 101 -6.49 -7.78 -7.88
N GLY A 102 -7.64 -7.33 -8.38
CA GLY A 102 -8.90 -8.06 -8.31
C GLY A 102 -9.63 -8.04 -6.95
N GLY A 103 -9.26 -7.16 -6.02
CA GLY A 103 -9.84 -7.15 -4.68
C GLY A 103 -10.99 -6.15 -4.47
N SER A 104 -11.21 -5.21 -5.41
CA SER A 104 -12.24 -4.18 -5.28
C SER A 104 -13.59 -4.67 -5.78
N ALA A 105 -14.23 -5.54 -5.01
CA ALA A 105 -15.53 -6.16 -5.32
C ALA A 105 -16.30 -6.51 -4.05
N SER A 106 -17.63 -6.71 -4.16
CA SER A 106 -18.49 -7.02 -3.02
C SER A 106 -18.29 -8.44 -2.48
N LYS A 107 -17.87 -9.39 -3.33
CA LYS A 107 -17.65 -10.79 -2.96
C LYS A 107 -16.43 -11.34 -3.70
N LEU A 108 -15.67 -12.20 -3.03
CA LEU A 108 -14.50 -12.87 -3.60
C LEU A 108 -14.56 -14.35 -3.29
N VAL A 109 -14.00 -15.16 -4.20
CA VAL A 109 -13.65 -16.57 -3.95
C VAL A 109 -12.14 -16.68 -4.07
N VAL A 110 -11.48 -17.10 -2.99
CA VAL A 110 -10.01 -17.19 -2.93
C VAL A 110 -9.57 -18.44 -2.18
N PRO A 111 -8.39 -19.00 -2.48
CA PRO A 111 -7.80 -20.02 -1.64
C PRO A 111 -7.72 -19.56 -0.18
N SER A 112 -8.10 -20.40 0.78
CA SER A 112 -8.10 -20.04 2.21
C SER A 112 -6.72 -19.60 2.71
N ALA A 113 -5.64 -20.13 2.14
CA ALA A 113 -4.27 -19.72 2.43
C ALA A 113 -3.94 -18.28 1.99
N ARG A 114 -4.75 -17.69 1.11
CA ARG A 114 -4.58 -16.28 0.66
C ARG A 114 -5.36 -15.29 1.52
N ALA A 115 -6.32 -15.75 2.29
CA ALA A 115 -7.11 -14.94 3.22
C ALA A 115 -6.46 -14.99 4.61
N LEU A 116 -5.98 -13.87 5.11
CA LEU A 116 -5.27 -13.82 6.39
C LEU A 116 -6.22 -13.35 7.49
N PRO A 117 -6.41 -14.13 8.57
CA PRO A 117 -7.27 -13.73 9.68
C PRO A 117 -6.71 -12.50 10.38
N ILE A 118 -7.58 -11.55 10.71
CA ILE A 118 -7.25 -10.34 11.43
C ILE A 118 -8.19 -10.16 12.63
N GLN A 119 -7.74 -9.42 13.64
CA GLN A 119 -8.55 -9.14 14.83
C GLN A 119 -9.76 -8.28 14.48
N GLU A 120 -10.88 -8.54 15.15
CA GLU A 120 -12.14 -7.82 14.94
C GLU A 120 -12.00 -6.30 15.17
N SER A 121 -11.17 -5.88 16.13
CA SER A 121 -10.90 -4.49 16.45
C SER A 121 -10.25 -3.69 15.32
N LEU A 122 -9.54 -4.35 14.42
CA LEU A 122 -8.84 -3.69 13.31
C LEU A 122 -9.79 -3.23 12.20
N ALA A 123 -10.91 -3.96 11.99
CA ALA A 123 -11.96 -3.57 11.08
C ALA A 123 -11.41 -3.01 9.73
N GLU A 124 -11.81 -1.78 9.38
CA GLU A 124 -11.36 -1.09 8.17
C GLU A 124 -9.84 -0.80 8.13
N GLN A 125 -9.18 -0.73 9.28
CA GLN A 125 -7.72 -0.51 9.32
C GLN A 125 -6.93 -1.63 8.64
N GLY A 126 -7.52 -2.82 8.52
CA GLY A 126 -6.91 -3.93 7.80
C GLY A 126 -6.58 -3.63 6.33
N VAL A 127 -7.24 -2.67 5.68
CA VAL A 127 -6.90 -2.25 4.31
C VAL A 127 -5.47 -1.68 4.21
N LEU A 128 -4.89 -1.27 5.32
CA LEU A 128 -3.55 -0.69 5.38
C LEU A 128 -2.42 -1.74 5.37
N PHE A 129 -2.74 -3.04 5.49
CA PHE A 129 -1.72 -4.07 5.70
C PHE A 129 -0.76 -4.26 4.53
N ALA A 130 -1.20 -4.08 3.27
CA ALA A 130 -0.26 -4.13 2.14
C ALA A 130 0.84 -3.07 2.26
N LEU A 131 0.45 -1.83 2.58
CA LEU A 131 1.39 -0.73 2.74
C LEU A 131 2.23 -0.87 4.02
N ALA A 132 1.65 -1.37 5.10
CA ALA A 132 2.38 -1.66 6.33
C ALA A 132 3.44 -2.75 6.10
N ALA A 133 3.09 -3.81 5.36
CA ALA A 133 4.03 -4.87 5.01
C ALA A 133 5.14 -4.38 4.07
N THR A 134 4.82 -3.51 3.10
CA THR A 134 5.81 -2.84 2.25
C THR A 134 6.76 -1.98 3.09
N ALA A 135 6.22 -1.21 4.03
CA ALA A 135 7.02 -0.41 4.96
C ALA A 135 7.95 -1.30 5.81
N TYR A 136 7.41 -2.40 6.33
CA TYR A 136 8.17 -3.36 7.12
C TYR A 136 9.30 -3.98 6.30
N HIS A 137 9.03 -4.43 5.07
CA HIS A 137 10.02 -4.99 4.16
C HIS A 137 11.15 -4.00 3.85
N ALA A 138 10.81 -2.75 3.56
CA ALA A 138 11.80 -1.70 3.29
C ALA A 138 12.74 -1.45 4.47
N HIS A 139 12.22 -1.57 5.69
CA HIS A 139 12.89 -1.26 6.95
C HIS A 139 13.59 -2.47 7.59
N SER A 140 13.04 -3.67 7.47
CA SER A 140 13.45 -4.86 8.27
C SER A 140 14.09 -5.97 7.45
N ALA A 141 14.28 -5.81 6.14
CA ALA A 141 14.98 -6.80 5.32
C ALA A 141 16.41 -7.04 5.84
N PRO A 142 16.95 -8.25 5.77
CA PRO A 142 18.30 -8.56 6.26
C PRO A 142 19.36 -7.60 5.70
N GLY A 143 20.18 -7.03 6.58
CA GLY A 143 21.24 -6.08 6.20
C GLY A 143 20.76 -4.64 5.96
N THR A 144 19.48 -4.32 6.19
CA THR A 144 18.99 -2.95 6.10
C THR A 144 19.52 -2.09 7.25
N LYS A 145 19.72 -0.80 6.97
CA LYS A 145 19.96 0.21 7.99
C LYS A 145 18.66 0.86 8.39
N GLN A 146 18.54 1.30 9.64
CA GLN A 146 17.43 2.14 10.08
C GLN A 146 17.44 3.45 9.28
N PRO A 147 16.30 3.87 8.70
CA PRO A 147 16.24 5.15 8.02
C PRO A 147 16.36 6.29 9.04
N ASP A 148 17.28 7.20 8.80
CA ASP A 148 17.43 8.44 9.53
C ASP A 148 16.85 9.64 8.75
N LEU A 149 16.51 9.44 7.46
CA LEU A 149 15.66 10.32 6.67
C LEU A 149 14.62 9.51 5.88
N ILE A 150 13.38 9.97 5.86
CA ILE A 150 12.31 9.44 5.04
C ILE A 150 11.79 10.56 4.15
N VAL A 151 11.67 10.32 2.85
CA VAL A 151 11.22 11.32 1.86
C VAL A 151 9.80 11.02 1.42
N GLY A 152 8.86 11.87 1.85
CA GLY A 152 7.42 11.72 1.65
C GLY A 152 6.67 11.28 2.91
N HIS A 153 5.69 12.07 3.36
CA HIS A 153 4.86 11.83 4.55
C HIS A 153 3.44 11.38 4.20
N GLY A 154 3.30 10.60 3.12
CA GLY A 154 2.10 9.85 2.78
C GLY A 154 1.91 8.64 3.70
N VAL A 155 0.94 7.76 3.39
CA VAL A 155 0.67 6.56 4.21
C VAL A 155 1.92 5.69 4.39
N LEU A 156 2.63 5.40 3.30
CA LEU A 156 3.83 4.55 3.35
C LEU A 156 4.95 5.19 4.19
N GLY A 157 5.24 6.49 3.98
CA GLY A 157 6.27 7.19 4.75
C GLY A 157 5.94 7.27 6.25
N ARG A 158 4.67 7.50 6.60
CA ARG A 158 4.19 7.47 8.00
C ARG A 158 4.39 6.09 8.63
N MET A 159 4.12 5.01 7.89
CA MET A 159 4.32 3.65 8.39
C MET A 159 5.81 3.33 8.60
N ILE A 160 6.68 3.70 7.65
CA ILE A 160 8.13 3.52 7.82
C ILE A 160 8.63 4.31 9.04
N ALA A 161 8.16 5.55 9.22
CA ALA A 161 8.54 6.36 10.36
C ALA A 161 8.08 5.75 11.70
N ARG A 162 6.84 5.25 11.77
CA ARG A 162 6.31 4.55 12.97
C ARG A 162 7.09 3.27 13.28
N LEU A 163 7.42 2.47 12.27
CA LEU A 163 8.25 1.27 12.42
C LEU A 163 9.67 1.61 12.86
N ALA A 164 10.27 2.68 12.31
CA ALA A 164 11.59 3.15 12.73
C ALA A 164 11.57 3.59 14.20
N VAL A 165 10.55 4.33 14.64
CA VAL A 165 10.37 4.72 16.05
C VAL A 165 10.17 3.49 16.94
N LEU A 166 9.36 2.53 16.52
CA LEU A 166 9.16 1.26 17.26
C LEU A 166 10.48 0.50 17.44
N ALA A 167 11.37 0.58 16.47
CA ALA A 167 12.73 -0.01 16.55
C ALA A 167 13.74 0.87 17.30
N GLY A 168 13.33 1.96 17.95
CA GLY A 168 14.17 2.87 18.72
C GLY A 168 14.90 3.94 17.88
N GLY A 169 14.55 4.10 16.61
CA GLY A 169 15.07 5.14 15.73
C GLY A 169 14.36 6.49 15.91
N HIS A 170 14.99 7.55 15.40
CA HIS A 170 14.44 8.92 15.40
C HIS A 170 14.58 9.53 13.99
N PRO A 171 13.80 9.07 13.01
CA PRO A 171 13.90 9.57 11.66
C PRO A 171 13.41 11.01 11.55
N VAL A 172 14.01 11.77 10.65
CA VAL A 172 13.40 13.00 10.11
C VAL A 172 12.60 12.61 8.87
N VAL A 173 11.45 13.25 8.66
CA VAL A 173 10.62 13.02 7.48
C VAL A 173 10.51 14.32 6.69
N TRP A 174 10.68 14.25 5.38
CA TRP A 174 10.48 15.38 4.49
C TRP A 174 9.09 15.32 3.85
N ASP A 175 8.39 16.45 3.82
CA ASP A 175 7.25 16.64 2.95
C ASP A 175 7.14 18.11 2.52
N THR A 176 6.98 18.35 1.24
CA THR A 176 6.82 19.68 0.66
C THR A 176 5.42 20.24 0.90
N ASN A 177 4.41 19.39 1.10
CA ASN A 177 3.03 19.81 1.36
C ASN A 177 2.84 20.16 2.85
N PRO A 178 2.59 21.44 3.21
CA PRO A 178 2.38 21.85 4.60
C PRO A 178 1.26 21.09 5.30
N ALA A 179 0.17 20.74 4.59
CA ALA A 179 -0.97 20.00 5.15
C ALA A 179 -0.56 18.58 5.60
N ARG A 180 0.44 17.99 4.96
CA ARG A 180 0.94 16.65 5.31
C ARG A 180 1.97 16.62 6.42
N ARG A 181 2.49 17.78 6.87
CA ARG A 181 3.51 17.82 7.93
C ARG A 181 2.97 17.59 9.33
N SER A 182 1.66 17.52 9.51
CA SER A 182 1.00 17.20 10.78
C SER A 182 0.86 15.68 11.01
N GLY A 183 0.53 15.29 12.24
CA GLY A 183 0.19 13.89 12.61
C GLY A 183 1.41 12.98 12.79
N ALA A 184 2.61 13.52 12.97
CA ALA A 184 3.80 12.77 13.38
C ALA A 184 3.70 12.35 14.84
N VAL A 185 4.15 11.13 15.17
CA VAL A 185 4.23 10.62 16.54
C VAL A 185 5.61 9.99 16.77
N GLY A 186 6.42 10.63 17.60
CA GLY A 186 7.77 10.15 17.92
C GLY A 186 8.85 10.46 16.87
N TYR A 187 8.54 11.25 15.85
CA TYR A 187 9.48 11.70 14.82
C TYR A 187 9.14 13.13 14.36
N GLU A 188 10.05 13.77 13.64
CA GLU A 188 9.88 15.13 13.13
C GLU A 188 9.54 15.13 11.64
N VAL A 189 8.69 16.06 11.20
CA VAL A 189 8.39 16.31 9.78
C VAL A 189 8.72 17.74 9.43
N ILE A 190 9.59 17.92 8.44
CA ILE A 190 10.09 19.23 8.04
C ILE A 190 9.94 19.49 6.53
N ASP A 191 10.00 20.74 6.16
CA ASP A 191 10.20 21.13 4.77
C ASP A 191 11.63 20.80 4.35
N PRO A 192 11.87 20.07 3.24
CA PRO A 192 13.23 19.73 2.79
C PRO A 192 14.12 20.97 2.58
N SER A 193 13.53 22.14 2.25
CA SER A 193 14.29 23.38 2.08
C SER A 193 14.92 23.90 3.37
N THR A 194 14.40 23.49 4.53
CA THR A 194 14.94 23.88 5.86
C THR A 194 16.01 22.93 6.38
N ASP A 195 16.17 21.78 5.75
CA ASP A 195 17.13 20.77 6.18
C ASP A 195 18.53 21.07 5.66
N THR A 196 19.45 21.32 6.58
CA THR A 196 20.87 21.57 6.27
C THR A 196 21.75 20.32 6.41
N ARG A 197 21.23 19.20 6.91
CA ARG A 197 21.97 17.97 7.18
C ARG A 197 22.42 17.30 5.88
N LYS A 198 23.71 16.85 5.86
CA LYS A 198 24.36 16.20 4.71
C LYS A 198 25.16 14.96 5.11
N ASN A 199 24.69 14.20 6.09
CA ASN A 199 25.38 13.03 6.61
C ASN A 199 24.41 11.91 7.02
N TYR A 200 23.35 11.72 6.24
CA TYR A 200 22.40 10.65 6.45
C TYR A 200 23.01 9.29 6.12
N LYS A 201 22.87 8.32 7.01
CA LYS A 201 23.39 6.96 6.80
C LYS A 201 22.43 6.11 5.97
N CYS A 202 21.12 6.37 6.10
CA CYS A 202 20.09 5.69 5.35
C CYS A 202 18.94 6.67 5.05
N ILE A 203 18.66 6.86 3.78
CA ILE A 203 17.53 7.66 3.28
C ILE A 203 16.54 6.72 2.64
N CYS A 204 15.30 6.69 3.13
CA CYS A 204 14.23 5.92 2.53
C CYS A 204 13.33 6.84 1.69
N ASP A 205 13.36 6.70 0.38
CA ASP A 205 12.54 7.50 -0.53
C ASP A 205 11.25 6.77 -0.90
N VAL A 206 10.14 7.39 -0.54
CA VAL A 206 8.77 6.96 -0.87
C VAL A 206 7.99 8.04 -1.62
N SER A 207 8.70 9.06 -2.13
CA SER A 207 8.07 10.19 -2.83
C SER A 207 7.54 9.82 -4.22
N GLY A 208 8.17 8.83 -4.87
CA GLY A 208 7.92 8.51 -6.28
C GLY A 208 8.49 9.54 -7.26
N VAL A 209 9.29 10.50 -6.79
CA VAL A 209 9.88 11.58 -7.62
C VAL A 209 11.28 11.20 -8.04
N SER A 210 11.44 10.72 -9.28
CA SER A 210 12.71 10.22 -9.81
C SER A 210 13.84 11.25 -9.86
N SER A 211 13.49 12.54 -9.99
CA SER A 211 14.47 13.65 -10.07
C SER A 211 15.14 13.98 -8.74
N LEU A 212 14.69 13.43 -7.61
CA LEU A 212 15.30 13.70 -6.30
C LEU A 212 16.59 12.91 -6.03
N LEU A 213 16.90 11.89 -6.83
CA LEU A 213 17.98 10.96 -6.53
C LEU A 213 19.34 11.63 -6.36
N ASP A 214 19.67 12.63 -7.18
CA ASP A 214 20.91 13.39 -7.05
C ASP A 214 20.98 14.21 -5.75
N GLU A 215 19.87 14.83 -5.35
CA GLU A 215 19.80 15.51 -4.07
C GLU A 215 20.00 14.56 -2.90
N LEU A 216 19.31 13.41 -2.92
CA LEU A 216 19.41 12.41 -1.86
C LEU A 216 20.82 11.84 -1.74
N ILE A 217 21.48 11.55 -2.87
CA ILE A 217 22.89 11.16 -2.90
C ILE A 217 23.76 12.25 -2.28
N GLY A 218 23.49 13.53 -2.62
CA GLY A 218 24.17 14.68 -2.06
C GLY A 218 24.05 14.83 -0.53
N ARG A 219 23.01 14.22 0.07
CA ARG A 219 22.75 14.24 1.51
C ARG A 219 23.35 13.04 2.28
N LEU A 220 23.85 12.01 1.58
CA LEU A 220 24.40 10.83 2.22
C LEU A 220 25.71 11.10 2.97
N ALA A 221 25.89 10.41 4.08
CA ALA A 221 27.20 10.16 4.67
C ALA A 221 28.03 9.23 3.76
N PRO A 222 29.39 9.20 3.90
CA PRO A 222 30.19 8.18 3.22
C PRO A 222 29.72 6.76 3.56
N GLY A 223 29.55 5.89 2.53
CA GLY A 223 28.99 4.54 2.66
C GLY A 223 27.49 4.52 2.98
N GLY A 224 26.81 5.65 2.83
CA GLY A 224 25.38 5.77 3.03
C GLY A 224 24.55 5.07 1.96
N GLU A 225 23.26 4.85 2.25
CA GLU A 225 22.33 4.14 1.38
C GLU A 225 21.08 4.98 1.09
N VAL A 226 20.64 4.98 -0.17
CA VAL A 226 19.30 5.40 -0.57
C VAL A 226 18.47 4.15 -0.83
N VAL A 227 17.37 3.98 -0.10
CA VAL A 227 16.39 2.92 -0.29
C VAL A 227 15.22 3.47 -1.10
N LEU A 228 15.03 2.97 -2.30
CA LEU A 228 13.92 3.31 -3.18
C LEU A 228 12.74 2.40 -2.87
N ALA A 229 11.79 2.88 -2.09
CA ALA A 229 10.59 2.15 -1.67
C ALA A 229 9.29 2.75 -2.22
N GLY A 230 9.39 3.86 -2.97
CA GLY A 230 8.30 4.40 -3.78
C GLY A 230 8.13 3.64 -5.09
N PHE A 231 7.10 3.97 -5.83
CA PHE A 231 6.91 3.51 -7.21
C PHE A 231 7.20 4.65 -8.17
N TYR A 232 8.07 4.42 -9.15
CA TYR A 232 8.54 5.43 -10.09
C TYR A 232 8.06 5.08 -11.49
N ASP A 233 7.45 6.02 -12.18
CA ASP A 233 6.93 5.88 -13.54
C ASP A 233 7.94 6.29 -14.62
N THR A 234 9.02 6.98 -14.21
CA THR A 234 10.08 7.44 -15.09
C THR A 234 11.43 6.83 -14.70
N PRO A 235 12.37 6.65 -15.68
CA PRO A 235 13.69 6.14 -15.38
C PRO A 235 14.42 6.96 -14.32
N LEU A 236 15.09 6.25 -13.41
CA LEU A 236 15.98 6.84 -12.41
C LEU A 236 17.36 7.06 -13.01
N SER A 237 17.92 8.24 -12.81
CA SER A 237 19.28 8.60 -13.21
C SER A 237 19.98 9.39 -12.14
N PHE A 238 21.30 9.37 -12.11
CA PHE A 238 22.08 10.17 -11.17
C PHE A 238 23.45 10.56 -11.75
N VAL A 239 24.01 11.63 -11.20
CA VAL A 239 25.36 12.12 -11.54
C VAL A 239 26.41 11.27 -10.78
N PHE A 240 27.27 10.57 -11.53
CA PHE A 240 28.20 9.59 -10.95
C PHE A 240 29.22 10.16 -9.93
N PRO A 241 29.93 11.30 -10.17
CA PRO A 241 30.99 11.76 -9.27
C PRO A 241 30.54 11.96 -7.81
N PRO A 242 29.40 12.59 -7.48
CA PRO A 242 28.93 12.68 -6.10
C PRO A 242 28.64 11.32 -5.45
N ALA A 243 28.08 10.38 -6.21
CA ALA A 243 27.82 9.03 -5.73
C ALA A 243 29.13 8.26 -5.46
N PHE A 244 30.09 8.37 -6.37
CA PHE A 244 31.42 7.77 -6.23
C PHE A 244 32.16 8.29 -4.99
N MET A 245 32.20 9.61 -4.78
CA MET A 245 32.87 10.23 -3.64
C MET A 245 32.29 9.81 -2.28
N ARG A 246 31.04 9.35 -2.26
CA ARG A 246 30.35 8.90 -1.04
C ARG A 246 30.30 7.37 -0.91
N GLU A 247 30.80 6.63 -1.90
CA GLU A 247 30.57 5.18 -1.96
C GLU A 247 29.08 4.86 -1.75
N ALA A 248 28.23 5.64 -2.44
CA ALA A 248 26.79 5.59 -2.25
C ALA A 248 26.22 4.21 -2.63
N ARG A 249 25.32 3.70 -1.82
CA ARG A 249 24.55 2.49 -2.10
C ARG A 249 23.16 2.88 -2.51
N ILE A 250 22.61 2.21 -3.52
CA ILE A 250 21.21 2.35 -3.95
C ILE A 250 20.59 0.97 -3.89
N ARG A 251 19.54 0.84 -3.10
CA ARG A 251 18.77 -0.39 -2.96
C ARG A 251 17.33 -0.16 -3.37
N VAL A 252 16.78 -1.06 -4.16
CA VAL A 252 15.35 -1.06 -4.46
C VAL A 252 14.67 -1.99 -3.47
N ALA A 253 13.71 -1.47 -2.72
CA ALA A 253 12.86 -2.29 -1.87
C ALA A 253 11.75 -2.89 -2.75
N ALA A 254 11.65 -4.22 -2.74
CA ALA A 254 10.55 -4.91 -3.42
C ALA A 254 9.23 -4.77 -2.63
N GLN A 255 8.16 -5.29 -3.18
CA GLN A 255 6.95 -5.50 -2.39
C GLN A 255 7.23 -6.50 -1.25
N TRP A 256 6.38 -6.48 -0.25
CA TRP A 256 6.45 -7.37 0.91
C TRP A 256 6.44 -8.86 0.55
N SER A 257 6.99 -9.66 1.45
CA SER A 257 6.91 -11.12 1.48
C SER A 257 5.84 -11.60 2.48
N PRO A 258 5.35 -12.85 2.41
CA PRO A 258 4.39 -13.36 3.39
C PRO A 258 4.81 -13.19 4.87
N PRO A 259 6.07 -13.40 5.27
CA PRO A 259 6.53 -13.10 6.63
C PRO A 259 6.37 -11.64 7.03
N ASP A 260 6.61 -10.68 6.13
CA ASP A 260 6.46 -9.26 6.42
C ASP A 260 5.00 -8.91 6.73
N LEU A 261 4.08 -9.47 5.94
CA LEU A 261 2.65 -9.27 6.13
C LEU A 261 2.18 -9.89 7.47
N ALA A 262 2.63 -11.09 7.80
CA ALA A 262 2.31 -11.72 9.08
C ALA A 262 2.83 -10.88 10.27
N ALA A 263 4.05 -10.33 10.15
CA ALA A 263 4.65 -9.50 11.19
C ALA A 263 3.83 -8.22 11.44
N VAL A 264 3.40 -7.51 10.40
CA VAL A 264 2.63 -6.26 10.59
C VAL A 264 1.21 -6.52 11.07
N ILE A 265 0.57 -7.63 10.69
CA ILE A 265 -0.72 -8.04 11.25
C ILE A 265 -0.58 -8.28 12.76
N ALA A 266 0.46 -8.97 13.20
CA ALA A 266 0.74 -9.19 14.62
C ALA A 266 1.03 -7.87 15.35
N LEU A 267 1.94 -7.04 14.83
CA LEU A 267 2.29 -5.74 15.43
C LEU A 267 1.07 -4.81 15.58
N ALA A 268 0.19 -4.77 14.59
CA ALA A 268 -1.02 -3.97 14.65
C ALA A 268 -2.05 -4.59 15.62
N GLY A 269 -2.20 -5.91 15.59
CA GLY A 269 -3.09 -6.64 16.48
C GLY A 269 -2.71 -6.48 17.97
N ASP A 270 -1.42 -6.46 18.26
CA ASP A 270 -0.87 -6.25 19.60
C ASP A 270 -0.84 -4.76 20.01
N GLY A 271 -1.29 -3.85 19.14
CA GLY A 271 -1.30 -2.41 19.39
C GLY A 271 0.09 -1.75 19.38
N LEU A 272 1.12 -2.46 18.94
CA LEU A 272 2.50 -1.94 18.85
C LEU A 272 2.69 -1.04 17.63
N LEU A 273 2.09 -1.39 16.49
CA LEU A 273 2.03 -0.54 15.30
C LEU A 273 0.66 0.15 15.23
N SER A 274 0.59 1.42 15.60
CA SER A 274 -0.64 2.19 15.43
C SER A 274 -0.92 2.47 13.95
N LEU A 275 -2.15 2.24 13.53
CA LEU A 275 -2.66 2.58 12.20
C LEU A 275 -3.56 3.82 12.23
N ASP A 276 -3.71 4.46 13.38
CA ASP A 276 -4.59 5.61 13.60
C ASP A 276 -4.20 6.83 12.76
N GLY A 277 -5.20 7.55 12.28
CA GLY A 277 -5.04 8.77 11.50
C GLY A 277 -4.52 8.57 10.06
N LEU A 278 -4.38 7.31 9.60
CA LEU A 278 -3.96 7.01 8.22
C LEU A 278 -5.15 6.95 7.26
N ILE A 279 -6.32 6.49 7.70
CA ILE A 279 -7.57 6.54 6.92
C ILE A 279 -8.22 7.90 7.16
N THR A 280 -8.25 8.73 6.13
CA THR A 280 -8.80 10.10 6.21
C THR A 280 -10.14 10.25 5.51
N HIS A 281 -10.42 9.40 4.53
CA HIS A 281 -11.63 9.48 3.72
C HIS A 281 -12.34 8.13 3.63
N ARG A 282 -13.66 8.17 3.61
CA ARG A 282 -14.53 7.01 3.46
C ARG A 282 -15.66 7.34 2.51
N GLN A 283 -16.00 6.41 1.65
CA GLN A 283 -17.13 6.51 0.73
C GLN A 283 -17.83 5.17 0.61
N ASP A 284 -19.13 5.19 0.34
CA ASP A 284 -19.85 4.00 -0.10
C ASP A 284 -19.30 3.52 -1.45
N ALA A 285 -19.13 2.21 -1.62
CA ALA A 285 -18.59 1.65 -2.85
C ALA A 285 -19.44 1.96 -4.09
N THR A 286 -20.73 2.25 -3.91
CA THR A 286 -21.60 2.74 -5.01
C THR A 286 -21.16 4.09 -5.56
N GLN A 287 -20.37 4.86 -4.79
CA GLN A 287 -19.82 6.15 -5.17
C GLN A 287 -18.34 6.03 -5.64
N ALA A 288 -17.95 4.88 -6.16
CA ALA A 288 -16.56 4.58 -6.52
C ALA A 288 -15.91 5.64 -7.42
N ASP A 289 -16.59 6.14 -8.46
CA ASP A 289 -16.00 7.15 -9.35
C ASP A 289 -15.62 8.44 -8.59
N ALA A 290 -16.50 8.92 -7.73
CA ALA A 290 -16.21 10.09 -6.88
C ALA A 290 -15.07 9.79 -5.89
N ALA A 291 -15.06 8.59 -5.29
CA ALA A 291 -14.03 8.18 -4.35
C ALA A 291 -12.64 8.12 -5.02
N TYR A 292 -12.53 7.55 -6.21
CA TYR A 292 -11.27 7.49 -6.97
C TYR A 292 -10.77 8.89 -7.35
N ARG A 293 -11.67 9.77 -7.81
CA ARG A 293 -11.31 11.16 -8.12
C ARG A 293 -10.83 11.92 -6.89
N THR A 294 -11.49 11.75 -5.74
CA THR A 294 -11.06 12.34 -4.47
C THR A 294 -9.71 11.75 -4.05
N ALA A 295 -9.54 10.43 -4.06
CA ALA A 295 -8.30 9.78 -3.65
C ALA A 295 -7.08 10.25 -4.45
N PHE A 296 -7.28 10.59 -5.74
CA PHE A 296 -6.19 11.00 -6.63
C PHE A 296 -6.04 12.52 -6.77
N GLY A 297 -7.08 13.30 -6.48
CA GLY A 297 -7.10 14.76 -6.67
C GLY A 297 -6.99 15.57 -5.40
N ASP A 298 -7.40 15.02 -4.25
CA ASP A 298 -7.39 15.72 -2.98
C ASP A 298 -6.05 15.49 -2.25
N ALA A 299 -5.31 16.57 -2.01
CA ALA A 299 -4.03 16.53 -1.31
C ALA A 299 -4.17 16.10 0.17
N ASP A 300 -5.34 16.29 0.78
CA ASP A 300 -5.63 15.92 2.17
C ASP A 300 -6.03 14.45 2.29
N CYS A 301 -6.33 13.78 1.18
CA CYS A 301 -6.62 12.35 1.17
C CYS A 301 -5.34 11.53 1.31
N LEU A 302 -5.09 11.01 2.52
CA LEU A 302 -4.01 10.06 2.76
C LEU A 302 -4.42 8.65 2.29
N LYS A 303 -5.55 8.16 2.82
CA LYS A 303 -6.16 6.89 2.41
C LYS A 303 -7.66 7.04 2.29
N MET A 304 -8.19 6.65 1.14
CA MET A 304 -9.60 6.46 0.89
C MET A 304 -9.98 5.00 1.13
N VAL A 305 -11.05 4.78 1.86
CA VAL A 305 -11.67 3.46 2.07
C VAL A 305 -13.05 3.45 1.44
N LEU A 306 -13.36 2.39 0.73
CA LEU A 306 -14.67 2.07 0.18
C LEU A 306 -15.40 1.11 1.12
N ASP A 307 -16.61 1.46 1.50
CA ASP A 307 -17.51 0.63 2.31
C ASP A 307 -18.42 -0.19 1.37
N TRP A 308 -18.30 -1.52 1.43
CA TRP A 308 -19.04 -2.45 0.59
C TRP A 308 -20.27 -3.04 1.27
N ARG A 309 -20.49 -2.78 2.56
CA ARG A 309 -21.51 -3.46 3.37
C ARG A 309 -22.95 -3.22 2.91
N GLN A 310 -23.17 -2.21 2.09
CA GLN A 310 -24.47 -1.91 1.49
C GLN A 310 -24.57 -2.36 0.02
N VAL A 311 -23.52 -2.94 -0.56
CA VAL A 311 -23.48 -3.42 -1.95
C VAL A 311 -23.77 -4.91 -1.98
N THR A 312 -24.89 -5.28 -2.54
CA THR A 312 -25.35 -6.69 -2.65
C THR A 312 -24.90 -7.34 -3.95
#